data_3cfa9bd1a4af2fc9a5b9ea20c42675b7
#
_entry.id   3cfa9bd1a4af2fc9a5b9ea20c42675b7
#
_cell.length_a   1.000
_cell.length_b   1.000
_cell.length_c   1.000
_cell.angle_alpha   90.00
_cell.angle_beta   90.00
_cell.angle_gamma   90.00
#
_symmetry.space_group_name_H-M   'P 1'
#
loop_
_entity.id
_entity.type
_entity.pdbx_description
1 polymer ?
#
loop_
_entity_poly.entity_id
_entity_poly.type
_entity_poly.pdbx_seq_one_letter_code
_entity_poly.pdbx_strand_id
1 'polypeptide(L)'
;MREPSPLRGCLFTLTLRGGLNETRVVLVGIGLAAAASAITSAILVRSDPWNQAKAVTWLGGSTYGANWPHLLPQVVVLALAAVVLRGTHAELDLLQVDDDTPRLLGTDTTRARLVTLGLAVLLTAAATASIGVLAFVGLVAPHAARLLVGTAHRRLLPLSALLGALLVVAADTVGRTVLAPSQLPAGLVTALVGAPYFLWLLTRVRTR
;
A
#
# COMPACT_ATOMS: atom_id res chain seq x y z
N MET A 1 -35.96 -12.55 0.33
CA MET A 1 -35.00 -13.51 -0.19
C MET A 1 -34.17 -12.80 -1.26
N ARG A 2 -32.96 -12.36 -0.93
CA ARG A 2 -32.01 -11.74 -1.89
C ARG A 2 -31.01 -12.82 -2.28
N GLU A 3 -31.02 -13.22 -3.52
CA GLU A 3 -30.04 -14.16 -4.07
C GLU A 3 -28.63 -13.59 -3.92
N PRO A 4 -27.66 -14.37 -3.43
CA PRO A 4 -26.26 -13.95 -3.40
C PRO A 4 -25.75 -13.93 -4.82
N SER A 5 -25.37 -12.74 -5.32
CA SER A 5 -24.80 -12.56 -6.65
C SER A 5 -23.61 -13.52 -6.85
N PRO A 6 -23.59 -14.32 -7.94
CA PRO A 6 -22.61 -15.39 -8.18
C PRO A 6 -21.15 -14.88 -8.23
N LEU A 7 -20.95 -13.57 -8.49
CA LEU A 7 -19.63 -12.94 -8.52
C LEU A 7 -18.94 -12.84 -7.14
N ARG A 8 -19.70 -12.66 -6.04
CA ARG A 8 -19.14 -12.65 -4.69
C ARG A 8 -18.68 -14.03 -4.24
N GLY A 9 -19.44 -15.07 -4.60
CA GLY A 9 -19.08 -16.45 -4.32
C GLY A 9 -17.83 -16.91 -5.09
N CYS A 10 -17.70 -16.52 -6.35
CA CYS A 10 -16.60 -16.92 -7.22
C CYS A 10 -15.25 -16.30 -6.76
N LEU A 11 -15.23 -15.02 -6.36
CA LEU A 11 -14.04 -14.35 -5.81
C LEU A 11 -13.62 -14.95 -4.46
N PHE A 12 -14.57 -15.24 -3.58
CA PHE A 12 -14.29 -15.80 -2.26
C PHE A 12 -13.83 -17.27 -2.35
N THR A 13 -14.41 -18.08 -3.22
CA THR A 13 -14.03 -19.48 -3.42
C THR A 13 -12.71 -19.66 -4.17
N LEU A 14 -12.37 -18.75 -5.09
CA LEU A 14 -11.08 -18.75 -5.80
C LEU A 14 -9.90 -18.45 -4.85
N THR A 15 -10.14 -17.64 -3.82
CA THR A 15 -9.09 -17.24 -2.87
C THR A 15 -8.88 -18.28 -1.75
N LEU A 16 -9.96 -18.99 -1.31
CA LEU A 16 -9.91 -19.85 -0.14
C LEU A 16 -9.66 -21.34 -0.42
N ARG A 17 -9.95 -21.83 -1.64
CA ARG A 17 -9.85 -23.27 -1.95
C ARG A 17 -8.46 -23.80 -2.32
N GLY A 18 -7.44 -22.96 -2.44
CA GLY A 18 -6.14 -23.40 -2.94
C GLY A 18 -4.91 -23.01 -2.11
N GLY A 19 -5.08 -22.66 -0.85
CA GLY A 19 -3.99 -22.08 -0.03
C GLY A 19 -3.62 -20.66 -0.50
N LEU A 20 -3.11 -19.84 0.42
CA LEU A 20 -2.56 -18.52 0.09
C LEU A 20 -1.21 -18.69 -0.63
N ASN A 21 -1.23 -19.09 -1.90
CA ASN A 21 -0.04 -19.14 -2.72
C ASN A 21 0.31 -17.70 -3.13
N GLU A 22 1.53 -17.25 -2.84
CA GLU A 22 1.99 -15.86 -3.07
C GLU A 22 1.71 -15.40 -4.51
N THR A 23 1.99 -16.24 -5.49
CA THR A 23 1.73 -15.97 -6.91
C THR A 23 0.24 -15.71 -7.20
N ARG A 24 -0.66 -16.44 -6.54
CA ARG A 24 -2.10 -16.31 -6.73
C ARG A 24 -2.64 -15.00 -6.15
N VAL A 25 -2.16 -14.61 -4.98
CA VAL A 25 -2.51 -13.32 -4.35
C VAL A 25 -2.10 -12.16 -5.26
N VAL A 26 -0.89 -12.21 -5.83
CA VAL A 26 -0.39 -11.20 -6.77
C VAL A 26 -1.24 -11.15 -8.04
N LEU A 27 -1.53 -12.29 -8.67
CA LEU A 27 -2.35 -12.36 -9.88
C LEU A 27 -3.77 -11.83 -9.68
N VAL A 28 -4.42 -12.21 -8.58
CA VAL A 28 -5.75 -11.71 -8.22
C VAL A 28 -5.70 -10.20 -7.97
N GLY A 29 -4.66 -9.71 -7.28
CA GLY A 29 -4.43 -8.30 -7.05
C GLY A 29 -4.30 -7.50 -8.36
N ILE A 30 -3.53 -7.99 -9.31
CA ILE A 30 -3.37 -7.37 -10.64
C ILE A 30 -4.72 -7.35 -11.39
N GLY A 31 -5.45 -8.46 -11.38
CA GLY A 31 -6.76 -8.54 -12.03
C GLY A 31 -7.78 -7.57 -11.43
N LEU A 32 -7.83 -7.45 -10.10
CA LEU A 32 -8.69 -6.51 -9.40
C LEU A 32 -8.30 -5.05 -9.69
N ALA A 33 -6.99 -4.76 -9.71
CA ALA A 33 -6.49 -3.43 -10.03
C ALA A 33 -6.86 -3.02 -11.46
N ALA A 34 -6.71 -3.93 -12.43
CA ALA A 34 -7.11 -3.70 -13.81
C ALA A 34 -8.62 -3.46 -13.95
N ALA A 35 -9.46 -4.26 -13.28
CA ALA A 35 -10.91 -4.10 -13.26
C ALA A 35 -11.32 -2.74 -12.62
N ALA A 36 -10.74 -2.39 -11.49
CA ALA A 36 -10.99 -1.11 -10.82
C ALA A 36 -10.58 0.07 -11.70
N SER A 37 -9.42 -0.02 -12.37
CA SER A 37 -8.95 1.00 -13.30
C SER A 37 -9.88 1.18 -14.50
N ALA A 38 -10.39 0.08 -15.08
CA ALA A 38 -11.35 0.13 -16.17
C ALA A 38 -12.68 0.79 -15.75
N ILE A 39 -13.19 0.46 -14.56
CA ILE A 39 -14.41 1.08 -14.01
C ILE A 39 -14.18 2.57 -13.77
N THR A 40 -13.06 2.96 -13.17
CA THR A 40 -12.70 4.36 -12.93
C THR A 40 -12.64 5.13 -14.25
N SER A 41 -11.98 4.57 -15.27
CA SER A 41 -11.89 5.19 -16.60
C SER A 41 -13.26 5.35 -17.26
N ALA A 42 -14.15 4.34 -17.14
CA ALA A 42 -15.49 4.42 -17.70
C ALA A 42 -16.35 5.50 -17.01
N ILE A 43 -16.18 5.70 -15.70
CA ILE A 43 -16.86 6.78 -14.96
C ILE A 43 -16.31 8.15 -15.39
N LEU A 44 -14.99 8.28 -15.52
CA LEU A 44 -14.33 9.53 -15.92
C LEU A 44 -14.76 10.00 -17.31
N VAL A 45 -14.87 9.08 -18.27
CA VAL A 45 -15.33 9.41 -19.65
C VAL A 45 -16.73 10.01 -19.67
N ARG A 46 -17.58 9.66 -18.70
CA ARG A 46 -18.94 10.20 -18.58
C ARG A 46 -19.07 11.43 -17.67
N SER A 47 -17.97 11.85 -17.05
CA SER A 47 -17.96 12.98 -16.12
C SER A 47 -17.71 14.29 -16.86
N ASP A 48 -18.16 15.41 -16.27
CA ASP A 48 -17.85 16.75 -16.78
C ASP A 48 -16.35 17.03 -16.80
N PRO A 49 -15.84 17.83 -17.76
CA PRO A 49 -14.41 18.16 -17.86
C PRO A 49 -13.78 18.68 -16.56
N TRP A 50 -14.54 19.45 -15.78
CA TRP A 50 -14.09 19.97 -14.48
C TRP A 50 -13.86 18.86 -13.44
N ASN A 51 -14.76 17.90 -13.38
CA ASN A 51 -14.65 16.74 -12.49
C ASN A 51 -13.56 15.78 -12.94
N GLN A 52 -13.37 15.63 -14.28
CA GLN A 52 -12.26 14.87 -14.84
C GLN A 52 -10.90 15.45 -14.41
N ALA A 53 -10.70 16.77 -14.54
CA ALA A 53 -9.45 17.41 -14.15
C ALA A 53 -9.13 17.22 -12.66
N LYS A 54 -10.13 17.37 -11.78
CA LYS A 54 -9.98 17.09 -10.35
C LYS A 54 -9.62 15.64 -10.06
N ALA A 55 -10.30 14.70 -10.71
CA ALA A 55 -10.07 13.28 -10.50
C ALA A 55 -8.68 12.86 -10.99
N VAL A 56 -8.21 13.37 -12.13
CA VAL A 56 -6.85 13.11 -12.63
C VAL A 56 -5.79 13.64 -11.65
N THR A 57 -5.98 14.85 -11.12
CA THR A 57 -5.08 15.41 -10.12
C THR A 57 -5.05 14.57 -8.85
N TRP A 58 -6.22 14.12 -8.39
CA TRP A 58 -6.33 13.26 -7.22
C TRP A 58 -5.70 11.87 -7.44
N LEU A 59 -5.92 11.25 -8.62
CA LEU A 59 -5.29 9.99 -9.01
C LEU A 59 -3.76 10.10 -9.11
N GLY A 60 -3.25 11.29 -9.41
CA GLY A 60 -1.81 11.57 -9.40
C GLY A 60 -1.18 11.64 -8.01
N GLY A 61 -1.97 11.51 -6.93
CA GLY A 61 -1.51 11.58 -5.54
C GLY A 61 -1.14 13.01 -5.14
N SER A 62 -2.06 13.71 -4.46
CA SER A 62 -1.86 15.10 -4.04
C SER A 62 -2.28 15.30 -2.59
N THR A 63 -1.44 15.98 -1.84
CA THR A 63 -1.76 16.43 -0.48
C THR A 63 -2.45 17.80 -0.47
N TYR A 64 -2.68 18.38 -1.67
CA TYR A 64 -3.34 19.67 -1.83
C TYR A 64 -4.79 19.62 -1.37
N GLY A 65 -5.18 20.53 -0.49
CA GLY A 65 -6.53 20.56 0.06
C GLY A 65 -6.78 19.57 1.21
N ALA A 66 -5.75 18.89 1.72
CA ALA A 66 -5.88 18.07 2.92
C ALA A 66 -6.30 18.89 4.12
N ASN A 67 -7.43 18.54 4.73
CA ASN A 67 -8.00 19.20 5.88
C ASN A 67 -8.08 18.27 7.10
N TRP A 68 -8.13 18.81 8.30
CA TRP A 68 -8.23 18.06 9.55
C TRP A 68 -9.32 16.98 9.58
N PRO A 69 -10.54 17.22 9.05
CA PRO A 69 -11.57 16.18 9.00
C PRO A 69 -11.18 14.94 8.19
N HIS A 70 -10.33 15.08 7.16
CA HIS A 70 -9.83 13.96 6.37
C HIS A 70 -8.70 13.19 7.05
N LEU A 71 -8.00 13.81 8.02
CA LEU A 71 -6.92 13.18 8.77
C LEU A 71 -7.42 12.29 9.92
N LEU A 72 -8.53 12.64 10.54
CA LEU A 72 -9.07 11.90 11.69
C LEU A 72 -9.28 10.39 11.41
N PRO A 73 -9.95 9.97 10.33
CA PRO A 73 -10.14 8.56 10.03
C PRO A 73 -8.80 7.83 9.85
N GLN A 74 -7.80 8.48 9.27
CA GLN A 74 -6.47 7.90 9.05
C GLN A 74 -5.70 7.70 10.34
N VAL A 75 -5.74 8.68 11.23
CA VAL A 75 -5.10 8.58 12.55
C VAL A 75 -5.71 7.42 13.33
N VAL A 76 -7.04 7.25 13.28
CA VAL A 76 -7.72 6.12 13.91
C VAL A 76 -7.28 4.79 13.32
N VAL A 77 -7.28 4.66 11.99
CA VAL A 77 -6.84 3.43 11.31
C VAL A 77 -5.37 3.13 11.60
N LEU A 78 -4.52 4.15 11.60
CA LEU A 78 -3.09 4.01 11.92
C LEU A 78 -2.88 3.59 13.38
N ALA A 79 -3.63 4.18 14.32
CA ALA A 79 -3.56 3.83 15.74
C ALA A 79 -4.01 2.39 15.99
N LEU A 80 -5.13 1.96 15.38
CA LEU A 80 -5.61 0.57 15.44
C LEU A 80 -4.58 -0.39 14.84
N ALA A 81 -4.01 -0.05 13.69
CA ALA A 81 -2.96 -0.85 13.07
C ALA A 81 -1.72 -0.96 13.95
N ALA A 82 -1.29 0.13 14.58
CA ALA A 82 -0.14 0.14 15.48
C ALA A 82 -0.37 -0.76 16.71
N VAL A 83 -1.58 -0.78 17.26
CA VAL A 83 -1.96 -1.66 18.38
C VAL A 83 -1.89 -3.13 17.96
N VAL A 84 -2.49 -3.48 16.83
CA VAL A 84 -2.48 -4.86 16.30
C VAL A 84 -1.05 -5.30 16.00
N LEU A 85 -0.25 -4.48 15.32
CA LEU A 85 1.13 -4.80 14.94
C LEU A 85 2.05 -4.93 16.15
N ARG A 86 1.77 -4.24 17.27
CA ARG A 86 2.51 -4.46 18.52
C ARG A 86 2.29 -5.84 19.11
N GLY A 87 1.12 -6.45 18.91
CA GLY A 87 0.83 -7.81 19.35
C GLY A 87 1.39 -8.89 18.43
N THR A 88 1.53 -8.60 17.14
CA THR A 88 1.82 -9.62 16.10
C THR A 88 3.25 -9.55 15.55
N HIS A 89 4.10 -8.63 16.04
CA HIS A 89 5.47 -8.48 15.50
C HIS A 89 6.32 -9.75 15.63
N ALA A 90 6.16 -10.53 16.69
CA ALA A 90 6.89 -11.78 16.88
C ALA A 90 6.43 -12.87 15.89
N GLU A 91 5.12 -12.94 15.61
CA GLU A 91 4.56 -13.84 14.60
C GLU A 91 5.06 -13.47 13.18
N LEU A 92 5.17 -12.16 12.90
CA LEU A 92 5.72 -11.67 11.64
C LEU A 92 7.20 -12.01 11.48
N ASP A 93 7.99 -11.95 12.56
CA ASP A 93 9.40 -12.34 12.55
C ASP A 93 9.56 -13.84 12.31
N LEU A 94 8.67 -14.67 12.88
CA LEU A 94 8.65 -16.12 12.63
C LEU A 94 8.29 -16.47 11.19
N LEU A 95 7.35 -15.74 10.57
CA LEU A 95 6.95 -15.95 9.18
C LEU A 95 8.06 -15.64 8.16
N GLN A 96 9.15 -14.98 8.56
CA GLN A 96 10.31 -14.73 7.70
C GLN A 96 11.27 -15.93 7.62
N VAL A 97 11.22 -16.86 8.57
CA VAL A 97 12.20 -17.96 8.64
C VAL A 97 11.90 -19.04 7.61
N ASP A 98 10.74 -19.65 7.72
CA ASP A 98 10.19 -20.61 6.76
C ASP A 98 8.69 -20.83 7.03
N ASP A 99 8.05 -21.66 6.18
CA ASP A 99 6.61 -21.95 6.30
C ASP A 99 6.30 -23.04 7.36
N ASP A 100 7.26 -23.85 7.76
CA ASP A 100 7.06 -25.02 8.63
C ASP A 100 7.37 -24.73 10.11
N THR A 101 8.40 -23.94 10.38
CA THR A 101 8.83 -23.60 11.76
C THR A 101 7.70 -22.94 12.60
N PRO A 102 6.94 -21.95 12.07
CA PRO A 102 5.84 -21.35 12.82
C PRO A 102 4.72 -22.35 13.15
N ARG A 103 4.45 -23.30 12.24
CA ARG A 103 3.43 -24.34 12.44
C ARG A 103 3.84 -25.32 13.55
N LEU A 104 5.12 -25.69 13.60
CA LEU A 104 5.66 -26.55 14.66
C LEU A 104 5.60 -25.89 16.03
N LEU A 105 5.69 -24.57 16.08
CA LEU A 105 5.53 -23.76 17.31
C LEU A 105 4.07 -23.47 17.67
N GLY A 106 3.11 -24.05 16.94
CA GLY A 106 1.68 -23.89 17.23
C GLY A 106 1.08 -22.56 16.76
N THR A 107 1.78 -21.79 15.93
CA THR A 107 1.27 -20.54 15.39
C THR A 107 0.35 -20.81 14.19
N ASP A 108 -0.86 -20.25 14.20
CA ASP A 108 -1.75 -20.28 13.04
C ASP A 108 -1.26 -19.29 11.96
N THR A 109 -0.37 -19.79 11.11
CA THR A 109 0.25 -19.02 10.03
C THR A 109 -0.78 -18.44 9.06
N THR A 110 -1.90 -19.15 8.83
CA THR A 110 -2.97 -18.71 7.95
C THR A 110 -3.67 -17.48 8.53
N ARG A 111 -4.00 -17.52 9.81
CA ARG A 111 -4.61 -16.39 10.51
C ARG A 111 -3.67 -15.18 10.57
N ALA A 112 -2.40 -15.39 10.92
CA ALA A 112 -1.40 -14.32 10.98
C ALA A 112 -1.24 -13.62 9.60
N ARG A 113 -1.15 -14.39 8.51
CA ARG A 113 -1.09 -13.87 7.13
C ARG A 113 -2.35 -13.10 6.74
N LEU A 114 -3.55 -13.63 7.03
CA LEU A 114 -4.82 -12.97 6.71
C LEU A 114 -4.97 -11.64 7.46
N VAL A 115 -4.64 -11.61 8.76
CA VAL A 115 -4.70 -10.39 9.57
C VAL A 115 -3.73 -9.35 9.03
N THR A 116 -2.49 -9.75 8.74
CA THR A 116 -1.47 -8.82 8.22
C THR A 116 -1.83 -8.28 6.83
N LEU A 117 -2.28 -9.14 5.92
CA LEU A 117 -2.74 -8.72 4.59
C LEU A 117 -3.97 -7.80 4.69
N GLY A 118 -4.95 -8.15 5.51
CA GLY A 118 -6.13 -7.34 5.73
C GLY A 118 -5.78 -5.96 6.28
N LEU A 119 -4.86 -5.91 7.24
CA LEU A 119 -4.37 -4.66 7.81
C LEU A 119 -3.59 -3.81 6.79
N ALA A 120 -2.73 -4.44 5.98
CA ALA A 120 -2.00 -3.76 4.91
C ALA A 120 -2.95 -3.17 3.86
N VAL A 121 -3.97 -3.91 3.44
CA VAL A 121 -5.00 -3.43 2.50
C VAL A 121 -5.79 -2.27 3.11
N LEU A 122 -6.19 -2.38 4.38
CA LEU A 122 -6.94 -1.33 5.08
C LEU A 122 -6.13 -0.03 5.18
N LEU A 123 -4.86 -0.12 5.60
CA LEU A 123 -3.94 1.02 5.69
C LEU A 123 -3.72 1.68 4.32
N THR A 124 -3.47 0.87 3.30
CA THR A 124 -3.26 1.37 1.93
C THR A 124 -4.53 2.02 1.39
N ALA A 125 -5.70 1.42 1.58
CA ALA A 125 -6.97 1.97 1.15
C ALA A 125 -7.28 3.30 1.85
N ALA A 126 -7.06 3.39 3.17
CA ALA A 126 -7.25 4.63 3.93
C ALA A 126 -6.30 5.75 3.45
N ALA A 127 -5.04 5.44 3.23
CA ALA A 127 -4.06 6.39 2.70
C ALA A 127 -4.45 6.87 1.29
N THR A 128 -4.76 5.93 0.39
CA THR A 128 -5.13 6.25 -1.00
C THR A 128 -6.44 7.05 -1.07
N ALA A 129 -7.42 6.74 -0.24
CA ALA A 129 -8.68 7.48 -0.19
C ALA A 129 -8.50 8.96 0.17
N SER A 130 -7.47 9.31 0.91
CA SER A 130 -7.25 10.68 1.37
C SER A 130 -6.35 11.52 0.49
N ILE A 131 -5.27 10.93 -0.01
CA ILE A 131 -4.23 11.67 -0.76
C ILE A 131 -4.01 11.15 -2.18
N GLY A 132 -4.82 10.16 -2.61
CA GLY A 132 -4.66 9.52 -3.92
C GLY A 132 -3.51 8.52 -3.95
N VAL A 133 -3.09 8.15 -5.15
CA VAL A 133 -2.08 7.10 -5.35
C VAL A 133 -0.67 7.67 -5.22
N LEU A 134 0.09 7.18 -4.24
CA LEU A 134 1.51 7.47 -4.08
C LEU A 134 2.34 6.27 -4.53
N ALA A 135 3.03 6.41 -5.65
CA ALA A 135 3.86 5.34 -6.20
C ALA A 135 5.17 5.20 -5.42
N PHE A 136 5.68 3.97 -5.34
CA PHE A 136 6.99 3.59 -4.80
C PHE A 136 7.24 3.83 -3.32
N VAL A 137 6.45 4.61 -2.59
CA VAL A 137 6.64 4.88 -1.15
C VAL A 137 6.70 3.57 -0.35
N GLY A 138 5.76 2.65 -0.61
CA GLY A 138 5.69 1.35 0.06
C GLY A 138 6.83 0.38 -0.29
N LEU A 139 7.62 0.65 -1.32
CA LEU A 139 8.81 -0.14 -1.68
C LEU A 139 10.09 0.49 -1.14
N VAL A 140 10.25 1.80 -1.33
CA VAL A 140 11.47 2.53 -0.97
C VAL A 140 11.62 2.63 0.55
N ALA A 141 10.57 3.01 1.27
CA ALA A 141 10.63 3.24 2.70
C ALA A 141 10.99 1.97 3.52
N PRO A 142 10.32 0.81 3.34
CA PRO A 142 10.70 -0.39 4.07
C PRO A 142 12.04 -0.96 3.64
N HIS A 143 12.45 -0.79 2.38
CA HIS A 143 13.77 -1.20 1.94
C HIS A 143 14.87 -0.37 2.63
N ALA A 144 14.74 0.95 2.64
CA ALA A 144 15.67 1.83 3.35
C ALA A 144 15.70 1.53 4.86
N ALA A 145 14.54 1.27 5.47
CA ALA A 145 14.46 0.89 6.88
C ALA A 145 15.21 -0.42 7.18
N ARG A 146 15.08 -1.44 6.30
CA ARG A 146 15.82 -2.70 6.45
C ARG A 146 17.34 -2.53 6.41
N LEU A 147 17.82 -1.63 5.59
CA LEU A 147 19.27 -1.32 5.52
C LEU A 147 19.79 -0.68 6.81
N LEU A 148 18.94 0.05 7.55
CA LEU A 148 19.33 0.77 8.76
C LEU A 148 19.18 -0.07 10.04
N VAL A 149 18.08 -0.83 10.17
CA VAL A 149 17.75 -1.54 11.43
C VAL A 149 17.61 -3.05 11.30
N GLY A 150 17.87 -3.60 10.11
CA GLY A 150 17.73 -5.03 9.83
C GLY A 150 16.27 -5.46 9.64
N THR A 151 15.99 -6.76 9.83
CA THR A 151 14.71 -7.40 9.46
C THR A 151 13.71 -7.52 10.62
N ALA A 152 14.12 -7.23 11.87
CA ALA A 152 13.23 -7.33 13.03
C ALA A 152 12.05 -6.35 12.93
N HIS A 153 10.82 -6.87 12.82
CA HIS A 153 9.61 -6.07 12.58
C HIS A 153 9.35 -5.03 13.67
N ARG A 154 9.75 -5.28 14.91
CA ARG A 154 9.60 -4.34 16.02
C ARG A 154 10.26 -2.98 15.75
N ARG A 155 11.41 -2.97 15.04
CA ARG A 155 12.15 -1.74 14.68
C ARG A 155 11.86 -1.33 13.24
N LEU A 156 11.66 -2.30 12.37
CA LEU A 156 11.41 -2.10 10.94
C LEU A 156 10.13 -1.32 10.68
N LEU A 157 9.01 -1.71 11.29
CA LEU A 157 7.72 -1.09 11.02
C LEU A 157 7.67 0.41 11.38
N PRO A 158 8.06 0.85 12.61
CA PRO A 158 8.01 2.27 12.94
C PRO A 158 9.00 3.10 12.12
N LEU A 159 10.20 2.57 11.85
CA LEU A 159 11.17 3.28 11.03
C LEU A 159 10.73 3.39 9.56
N SER A 160 10.12 2.33 9.02
CA SER A 160 9.54 2.33 7.68
C SER A 160 8.41 3.38 7.55
N ALA A 161 7.54 3.47 8.55
CA ALA A 161 6.49 4.49 8.59
C ALA A 161 7.07 5.91 8.64
N LEU A 162 8.10 6.14 9.45
CA LEU A 162 8.77 7.43 9.55
C LEU A 162 9.46 7.83 8.24
N LEU A 163 10.21 6.90 7.62
CA LEU A 163 10.87 7.14 6.34
C LEU A 163 9.86 7.37 5.21
N GLY A 164 8.75 6.64 5.22
CA GLY A 164 7.64 6.86 4.28
C GLY A 164 7.03 8.25 4.44
N ALA A 165 6.75 8.68 5.66
CA ALA A 165 6.25 10.02 5.95
C ALA A 165 7.24 11.11 5.49
N LEU A 166 8.53 10.93 5.79
CA LEU A 166 9.58 11.86 5.36
C LEU A 166 9.67 11.96 3.84
N LEU A 167 9.60 10.82 3.14
CA LEU A 167 9.63 10.77 1.68
C LEU A 167 8.44 11.52 1.06
N VAL A 168 7.23 11.34 1.61
CA VAL A 168 6.02 12.03 1.14
C VAL A 168 6.11 13.53 1.38
N VAL A 169 6.55 13.97 2.58
CA VAL A 169 6.73 15.39 2.90
C VAL A 169 7.78 16.03 1.98
N ALA A 170 8.90 15.36 1.75
CA ALA A 170 9.93 15.84 0.83
C ALA A 170 9.40 15.96 -0.61
N ALA A 171 8.68 14.94 -1.10
CA ALA A 171 8.09 14.95 -2.43
C ALA A 171 7.03 16.05 -2.59
N ASP A 172 6.19 16.27 -1.59
CA ASP A 172 5.19 17.34 -1.59
C ASP A 172 5.86 18.72 -1.59
N THR A 173 6.90 18.91 -0.76
CA THR A 173 7.68 20.16 -0.73
C THR A 173 8.30 20.46 -2.09
N VAL A 174 8.94 19.47 -2.71
CA VAL A 174 9.52 19.61 -4.06
C VAL A 174 8.44 19.92 -5.09
N GLY A 175 7.31 19.18 -5.04
CA GLY A 175 6.20 19.41 -5.98
C GLY A 175 5.58 20.80 -5.90
N ARG A 176 5.60 21.43 -4.73
CA ARG A 176 5.09 22.78 -4.50
C ARG A 176 6.10 23.87 -4.88
N THR A 177 7.40 23.61 -4.77
CA THR A 177 8.43 24.63 -4.95
C THR A 177 8.99 24.71 -6.36
N VAL A 178 9.11 23.58 -7.08
CA VAL A 178 9.82 23.50 -8.36
C VAL A 178 9.07 24.19 -9.51
N LEU A 179 7.74 24.15 -9.53
CA LEU A 179 6.92 24.70 -10.60
C LEU A 179 5.92 25.77 -10.13
N ALA A 180 6.24 26.49 -9.05
CA ALA A 180 5.35 27.58 -8.60
C ALA A 180 5.09 28.59 -9.70
N PRO A 181 3.82 29.05 -9.91
CA PRO A 181 2.63 28.83 -9.10
C PRO A 181 1.89 27.50 -9.35
N SER A 182 2.26 26.72 -10.37
CA SER A 182 1.69 25.39 -10.64
C SER A 182 2.22 24.40 -9.62
N GLN A 183 1.38 23.42 -9.22
CA GLN A 183 1.77 22.40 -8.25
C GLN A 183 1.82 21.03 -8.92
N LEU A 184 2.93 20.33 -8.76
CA LEU A 184 3.05 18.93 -9.17
C LEU A 184 2.46 18.01 -8.10
N PRO A 185 1.64 17.01 -8.49
CA PRO A 185 1.20 15.98 -7.57
C PRO A 185 2.39 15.27 -6.91
N ALA A 186 2.34 15.09 -5.58
CA ALA A 186 3.41 14.43 -4.83
C ALA A 186 3.69 13.00 -5.32
N GLY A 187 2.66 12.30 -5.79
CA GLY A 187 2.79 10.96 -6.36
C GLY A 187 3.64 10.91 -7.63
N LEU A 188 3.61 11.97 -8.44
CA LEU A 188 4.47 12.08 -9.62
C LEU A 188 5.94 12.24 -9.21
N VAL A 189 6.21 13.05 -8.19
CA VAL A 189 7.57 13.25 -7.66
C VAL A 189 8.11 11.96 -7.05
N THR A 190 7.29 11.25 -6.26
CA THR A 190 7.69 9.95 -5.69
C THR A 190 7.94 8.90 -6.76
N ALA A 191 7.17 8.90 -7.86
CA ALA A 191 7.38 8.01 -9.00
C ALA A 191 8.70 8.31 -9.72
N LEU A 192 9.00 9.60 -9.94
CA LEU A 192 10.22 10.04 -10.63
C LEU A 192 11.50 9.64 -9.85
N VAL A 193 11.46 9.67 -8.54
CA VAL A 193 12.57 9.26 -7.68
C VAL A 193 12.59 7.75 -7.46
N GLY A 194 11.42 7.16 -7.27
CA GLY A 194 11.27 5.75 -6.92
C GLY A 194 11.57 4.79 -8.07
N ALA A 195 11.22 5.15 -9.31
CA ALA A 195 11.45 4.28 -10.47
C ALA A 195 12.95 4.07 -10.77
N PRO A 196 13.82 5.11 -10.84
CA PRO A 196 15.26 4.91 -10.98
C PRO A 196 15.88 4.14 -9.81
N TYR A 197 15.44 4.43 -8.57
CA TYR A 197 15.90 3.70 -7.40
C TYR A 197 15.58 2.21 -7.49
N PHE A 198 14.36 1.87 -7.91
CA PHE A 198 13.93 0.48 -8.06
C PHE A 198 14.71 -0.25 -9.18
N LEU A 199 14.94 0.41 -10.31
CA LEU A 199 15.77 -0.14 -11.39
C LEU A 199 17.21 -0.39 -10.92
N TRP A 200 17.80 0.55 -10.19
CA TRP A 200 19.13 0.38 -9.61
C TRP A 200 19.17 -0.79 -8.62
N LEU A 201 18.13 -0.96 -7.79
CA LEU A 201 18.04 -2.08 -6.87
C LEU A 201 18.00 -3.42 -7.60
N LEU A 202 17.21 -3.53 -8.67
CA LEU A 202 17.13 -4.75 -9.49
C LEU A 202 18.47 -5.13 -10.10
N THR A 203 19.27 -4.17 -10.54
CA THR A 203 20.62 -4.45 -11.10
C THR A 203 21.58 -4.98 -10.04
N ARG A 204 21.46 -4.54 -8.77
CA ARG A 204 22.32 -5.04 -7.68
C ARG A 204 21.93 -6.42 -7.17
N VAL A 205 20.67 -6.78 -7.18
CA VAL A 205 20.20 -8.12 -6.77
C VAL A 205 20.66 -9.20 -7.77
N ARG A 206 20.85 -8.86 -9.03
CA ARG A 206 21.28 -9.80 -10.09
C ARG A 206 22.77 -10.20 -10.02
N THR A 207 23.56 -9.55 -9.18
CA THR A 207 25.01 -9.78 -9.04
C THR A 207 25.40 -10.56 -7.78
N ARG A 208 24.45 -11.12 -7.06
CA ARG A 208 24.66 -12.07 -5.95
C ARG A 208 23.93 -13.38 -6.23
#